data_96adcd298bc82c3e896e5074ef9a4759
#
_entry.id   96adcd298bc82c3e896e5074ef9a4759
#
_cell.length_a   1.000
_cell.length_b   1.000
_cell.length_c   1.000
_cell.angle_alpha   90.00
_cell.angle_beta   90.00
_cell.angle_gamma   90.00
#
_symmetry.space_group_name_H-M   'P 1'
#
loop_
_entity.id
_entity.type
_entity.pdbx_description
1 polymer ?
#
loop_
_entity_poly.entity_id
_entity_poly.type
_entity_poly.pdbx_seq_one_letter_code
_entity_poly.pdbx_strand_id
1 'polypeptide(L)'
;PGSGEIPCTAVTVNGCEAELYTHSSEYGDGCLLVWENLDGVLFWFVGSDVEPETLVDFASTVAPAADTLPNYEAGWLPEGYSLFETNTSAGTVETTWIGRGGNITLTYSTSPLLLPEGSGKTVKLDNVNAKFWEAKEPHEADEDEWEPQTEGSVTITTGTISGPGAADVATLAWTDADTGVHFRLHGTVDQDTLVRIARSVREK
;
A
#
# COMPACT_ATOMS: atom_id res chain seq x y z
N PRO A 1 12.39 -34.12 15.32
CA PRO A 1 12.31 -32.70 15.47
C PRO A 1 10.88 -32.38 15.87
N GLY A 2 10.71 -31.96 17.15
CA GLY A 2 9.42 -31.68 17.73
C GLY A 2 8.83 -30.45 17.06
N SER A 3 7.57 -30.49 16.67
CA SER A 3 6.76 -29.31 16.43
C SER A 3 6.60 -28.62 17.79
N GLY A 4 7.54 -27.73 18.13
CA GLY A 4 7.39 -26.90 19.30
C GLY A 4 6.20 -25.99 19.06
N GLU A 5 5.14 -26.16 19.84
CA GLU A 5 4.06 -25.17 19.89
C GLU A 5 4.69 -23.84 20.28
N ILE A 6 4.46 -22.81 19.47
CA ILE A 6 4.90 -21.46 19.83
C ILE A 6 4.05 -21.02 21.02
N PRO A 7 4.66 -20.61 22.15
CA PRO A 7 3.92 -20.16 23.32
C PRO A 7 2.97 -19.03 22.94
N CYS A 8 1.69 -19.17 23.30
CA CYS A 8 0.65 -18.18 23.07
C CYS A 8 0.06 -17.73 24.41
N THR A 9 -0.05 -16.43 24.60
CA THR A 9 -0.67 -15.82 25.79
C THR A 9 -1.85 -14.97 25.35
N ALA A 10 -3.00 -15.17 25.98
CA ALA A 10 -4.15 -14.30 25.76
C ALA A 10 -3.92 -12.94 26.44
N VAL A 11 -4.10 -11.88 25.68
CA VAL A 11 -4.00 -10.47 26.13
C VAL A 11 -5.19 -9.68 25.65
N THR A 12 -5.31 -8.41 26.04
CA THR A 12 -6.40 -7.54 25.60
C THR A 12 -5.83 -6.31 24.91
N VAL A 13 -6.34 -5.99 23.72
CA VAL A 13 -6.00 -4.78 22.94
C VAL A 13 -7.29 -4.00 22.66
N ASN A 14 -7.40 -2.79 23.18
CA ASN A 14 -8.58 -1.93 22.99
C ASN A 14 -9.92 -2.61 23.34
N GLY A 15 -9.92 -3.50 24.34
CA GLY A 15 -11.10 -4.24 24.78
C GLY A 15 -11.44 -5.49 23.96
N CYS A 16 -10.63 -5.83 22.96
CA CYS A 16 -10.73 -7.07 22.19
C CYS A 16 -9.75 -8.12 22.70
N GLU A 17 -10.14 -9.39 22.64
CA GLU A 17 -9.22 -10.50 22.91
C GLU A 17 -8.15 -10.55 21.82
N ALA A 18 -6.91 -10.76 22.23
CA ALA A 18 -5.75 -10.84 21.37
C ALA A 18 -4.86 -12.01 21.74
N GLU A 19 -4.16 -12.56 20.78
CA GLU A 19 -3.20 -13.64 20.94
C GLU A 19 -1.79 -13.09 20.77
N LEU A 20 -0.98 -13.24 21.82
CA LEU A 20 0.43 -12.85 21.82
C LEU A 20 1.32 -14.10 21.78
N TYR A 21 2.03 -14.25 20.69
CA TYR A 21 3.01 -15.32 20.48
C TYR A 21 4.40 -14.79 20.75
N THR A 22 5.20 -15.52 21.52
CA THR A 22 6.59 -15.15 21.82
C THR A 22 7.53 -16.26 21.34
N HIS A 23 8.63 -15.86 20.74
CA HIS A 23 9.67 -16.77 20.29
C HIS A 23 11.03 -16.23 20.69
N SER A 24 11.84 -17.10 21.29
CA SER A 24 13.24 -16.80 21.59
C SER A 24 14.14 -17.75 20.81
N SER A 25 15.15 -17.20 20.16
CA SER A 25 16.12 -17.97 19.39
C SER A 25 17.54 -17.41 19.55
N GLU A 26 18.53 -18.15 19.10
CA GLU A 26 19.92 -17.67 19.03
C GLU A 26 20.12 -16.46 18.10
N TYR A 27 19.12 -16.16 17.26
CA TYR A 27 19.13 -15.02 16.30
C TYR A 27 18.32 -13.81 16.78
N GLY A 28 17.81 -13.85 18.02
CA GLY A 28 17.02 -12.78 18.64
C GLY A 28 15.67 -13.25 19.15
N ASP A 29 15.05 -12.39 19.91
CA ASP A 29 13.72 -12.58 20.45
C ASP A 29 12.68 -11.93 19.53
N GLY A 30 11.55 -12.60 19.30
CA GLY A 30 10.47 -12.13 18.47
C GLY A 30 9.12 -12.28 19.14
N CYS A 31 8.20 -11.40 18.83
CA CYS A 31 6.81 -11.52 19.24
C CYS A 31 5.86 -11.20 18.07
N LEU A 32 4.71 -11.85 18.08
CA LEU A 32 3.61 -11.62 17.15
C LEU A 32 2.34 -11.43 17.96
N LEU A 33 1.66 -10.31 17.77
CA LEU A 33 0.37 -10.00 18.36
C LEU A 33 -0.70 -10.03 17.28
N VAL A 34 -1.77 -10.79 17.51
CA VAL A 34 -2.88 -10.93 16.57
C VAL A 34 -4.20 -10.65 17.29
N TRP A 35 -5.06 -9.79 16.72
CA TRP A 35 -6.40 -9.57 17.26
C TRP A 35 -7.38 -9.16 16.16
N GLU A 36 -8.64 -9.38 16.41
CA GLU A 36 -9.74 -8.88 15.60
C GLU A 36 -10.47 -7.77 16.37
N ASN A 37 -10.69 -6.62 15.71
CA ASN A 37 -11.44 -5.53 16.33
C ASN A 37 -12.95 -5.80 16.24
N LEU A 38 -13.76 -4.91 16.86
CA LEU A 38 -15.22 -5.03 16.89
C LEU A 38 -15.89 -4.94 15.50
N ASP A 39 -15.16 -4.45 14.50
CA ASP A 39 -15.62 -4.33 13.11
C ASP A 39 -15.24 -5.56 12.26
N GLY A 40 -14.62 -6.58 12.86
CA GLY A 40 -14.18 -7.78 12.17
C GLY A 40 -12.87 -7.60 11.37
N VAL A 41 -12.10 -6.55 11.66
CA VAL A 41 -10.79 -6.32 11.03
C VAL A 41 -9.71 -7.04 11.83
N LEU A 42 -8.99 -7.93 11.15
CA LEU A 42 -7.86 -8.65 11.74
C LEU A 42 -6.59 -7.80 11.65
N PHE A 43 -5.96 -7.61 12.80
CA PHE A 43 -4.66 -6.94 12.94
C PHE A 43 -3.59 -7.95 13.34
N TRP A 44 -2.37 -7.70 12.90
CA TRP A 44 -1.20 -8.44 13.32
C TRP A 44 0.01 -7.51 13.37
N PHE A 45 0.76 -7.58 14.48
CA PHE A 45 2.00 -6.85 14.71
C PHE A 45 3.13 -7.80 14.98
N VAL A 46 4.27 -7.55 14.36
CA VAL A 46 5.49 -8.31 14.56
C VAL A 46 6.52 -7.40 15.22
N GLY A 47 7.08 -7.85 16.33
CA GLY A 47 8.19 -7.19 17.01
C GLY A 47 9.43 -8.07 16.95
N SER A 48 10.59 -7.48 16.61
CA SER A 48 11.90 -8.11 16.76
C SER A 48 12.68 -7.33 17.80
N ASP A 49 13.21 -8.02 18.82
CA ASP A 49 13.92 -7.40 19.94
C ASP A 49 13.09 -6.34 20.69
N VAL A 50 11.78 -6.57 20.78
CA VAL A 50 10.81 -5.72 21.46
C VAL A 50 10.17 -6.55 22.58
N GLU A 51 10.09 -5.96 23.77
CA GLU A 51 9.40 -6.58 24.90
C GLU A 51 7.91 -6.76 24.56
N PRO A 52 7.31 -7.93 24.87
CA PRO A 52 5.91 -8.23 24.54
C PRO A 52 4.92 -7.17 25.05
N GLU A 53 5.12 -6.64 26.25
CA GLU A 53 4.28 -5.59 26.83
C GLU A 53 4.35 -4.30 26.00
N THR A 54 5.52 -3.94 25.49
CA THR A 54 5.70 -2.76 24.62
C THR A 54 4.91 -2.92 23.32
N LEU A 55 4.86 -4.13 22.75
CA LEU A 55 4.07 -4.40 21.55
C LEU A 55 2.57 -4.27 21.83
N VAL A 56 2.07 -4.75 22.97
CA VAL A 56 0.68 -4.62 23.39
C VAL A 56 0.32 -3.15 23.66
N ASP A 57 1.19 -2.41 24.32
CA ASP A 57 0.99 -0.98 24.61
C ASP A 57 0.92 -0.19 23.29
N PHE A 58 1.83 -0.48 22.35
CA PHE A 58 1.80 0.14 21.02
C PHE A 58 0.51 -0.20 20.27
N ALA A 59 0.12 -1.47 20.23
CA ALA A 59 -1.13 -1.91 19.61
C ALA A 59 -2.37 -1.22 20.22
N SER A 60 -2.34 -0.95 21.52
CA SER A 60 -3.41 -0.23 22.22
C SER A 60 -3.53 1.23 21.83
N THR A 61 -2.51 1.82 21.20
CA THR A 61 -2.56 3.17 20.62
C THR A 61 -3.21 3.21 19.24
N VAL A 62 -3.41 2.05 18.61
CA VAL A 62 -4.09 1.97 17.31
C VAL A 62 -5.56 2.25 17.53
N ALA A 63 -5.96 3.47 17.23
CA ALA A 63 -7.36 3.85 17.14
C ALA A 63 -7.83 3.65 15.70
N PRO A 64 -9.11 3.27 15.48
CA PRO A 64 -9.72 3.46 14.17
C PRO A 64 -9.46 4.91 13.75
N ALA A 65 -8.98 5.14 12.52
CA ALA A 65 -8.88 6.49 12.01
C ALA A 65 -10.26 7.14 12.19
N ALA A 66 -10.32 8.25 12.93
CA ALA A 66 -11.56 8.95 13.23
C ALA A 66 -12.27 9.42 11.94
N ASP A 67 -11.53 9.56 10.86
CA ASP A 67 -12.01 9.83 9.51
C ASP A 67 -11.91 8.53 8.70
N THR A 68 -13.02 7.82 8.60
CA THR A 68 -13.15 6.79 7.55
C THR A 68 -13.00 7.52 6.22
N LEU A 69 -11.92 7.22 5.50
CA LEU A 69 -11.79 7.69 4.13
C LEU A 69 -13.06 7.31 3.38
N PRO A 70 -13.69 8.25 2.67
CA PRO A 70 -14.79 7.91 1.79
C PRO A 70 -14.34 6.78 0.86
N ASN A 71 -15.22 5.83 0.60
CA ASN A 71 -14.90 4.71 -0.27
C ASN A 71 -15.07 5.15 -1.72
N TYR A 72 -13.97 5.26 -2.45
CA TYR A 72 -13.98 5.65 -3.87
C TYR A 72 -13.84 4.43 -4.78
N GLU A 73 -14.52 4.49 -5.92
CA GLU A 73 -14.41 3.49 -6.97
C GLU A 73 -14.21 4.14 -8.34
N ALA A 74 -13.55 3.41 -9.25
CA ALA A 74 -13.55 3.76 -10.66
C ALA A 74 -14.89 3.34 -11.28
N GLY A 75 -15.67 4.31 -11.77
CA GLY A 75 -16.96 4.05 -12.43
C GLY A 75 -16.81 3.51 -13.86
N TRP A 76 -15.61 3.61 -14.44
CA TRP A 76 -15.27 3.07 -15.73
C TRP A 76 -13.83 2.51 -15.75
N LEU A 77 -13.67 1.38 -16.39
CA LEU A 77 -12.38 0.74 -16.69
C LEU A 77 -12.37 0.28 -18.14
N PRO A 78 -11.19 0.15 -18.78
CA PRO A 78 -11.09 -0.45 -20.09
C PRO A 78 -11.62 -1.89 -20.09
N GLU A 79 -12.09 -2.36 -21.23
CA GLU A 79 -12.57 -3.73 -21.39
C GLU A 79 -11.44 -4.74 -21.06
N GLY A 80 -11.81 -5.80 -20.33
CA GLY A 80 -10.89 -6.88 -19.95
C GLY A 80 -10.07 -6.61 -18.69
N TYR A 81 -10.28 -5.49 -18.00
CA TYR A 81 -9.74 -5.25 -16.67
C TYR A 81 -10.70 -5.76 -15.59
N SER A 82 -10.17 -6.42 -14.59
CA SER A 82 -10.92 -6.91 -13.43
C SER A 82 -10.20 -6.56 -12.13
N LEU A 83 -10.96 -6.39 -11.05
CA LEU A 83 -10.41 -6.16 -9.73
C LEU A 83 -9.49 -7.32 -9.36
N PHE A 84 -8.28 -6.99 -8.98
CA PHE A 84 -7.28 -7.93 -8.46
C PHE A 84 -7.27 -7.89 -6.92
N GLU A 85 -7.06 -6.70 -6.36
CA GLU A 85 -7.01 -6.53 -4.90
C GLU A 85 -7.37 -5.10 -4.49
N THR A 86 -7.76 -4.95 -3.21
CA THR A 86 -7.86 -3.66 -2.53
C THR A 86 -7.17 -3.77 -1.19
N ASN A 87 -6.19 -2.91 -0.96
CA ASN A 87 -5.41 -2.81 0.26
C ASN A 87 -5.72 -1.51 0.98
N THR A 88 -5.86 -1.56 2.30
CA THR A 88 -6.04 -0.37 3.14
C THR A 88 -4.96 -0.36 4.21
N SER A 89 -4.20 0.71 4.30
CA SER A 89 -3.12 0.86 5.27
C SER A 89 -2.90 2.32 5.62
N ALA A 90 -2.84 2.62 6.92
CA ALA A 90 -2.46 3.93 7.46
C ALA A 90 -3.15 5.13 6.78
N GLY A 91 -4.48 5.06 6.59
CA GLY A 91 -5.24 6.15 5.96
C GLY A 91 -5.03 6.27 4.44
N THR A 92 -4.54 5.21 3.81
CA THR A 92 -4.39 5.09 2.37
C THR A 92 -5.14 3.86 1.89
N VAL A 93 -5.89 4.00 0.81
CA VAL A 93 -6.53 2.87 0.11
C VAL A 93 -5.90 2.74 -1.26
N GLU A 94 -5.55 1.52 -1.62
CA GLU A 94 -5.00 1.17 -2.92
C GLU A 94 -5.84 0.07 -3.55
N THR A 95 -6.34 0.30 -4.75
CA THR A 95 -7.11 -0.66 -5.52
C THR A 95 -6.44 -0.92 -6.85
N THR A 96 -6.14 -2.19 -7.12
CA THR A 96 -5.46 -2.64 -8.33
C THR A 96 -6.38 -3.48 -9.20
N TRP A 97 -6.40 -3.16 -10.49
CA TRP A 97 -7.05 -3.95 -11.53
C TRP A 97 -6.00 -4.48 -12.50
N ILE A 98 -6.21 -5.70 -12.96
CA ILE A 98 -5.35 -6.37 -13.94
C ILE A 98 -6.14 -6.70 -15.20
N GLY A 99 -5.50 -6.47 -16.34
CA GLY A 99 -6.03 -6.78 -17.66
C GLY A 99 -4.94 -7.21 -18.64
N ARG A 100 -5.30 -7.47 -19.89
CA ARG A 100 -4.33 -7.86 -20.92
C ARG A 100 -3.29 -6.78 -21.23
N GLY A 101 -3.61 -5.51 -20.95
CA GLY A 101 -2.71 -4.38 -21.15
C GLY A 101 -1.81 -4.08 -19.95
N GLY A 102 -1.83 -4.93 -18.90
CA GLY A 102 -1.06 -4.74 -17.69
C GLY A 102 -1.93 -4.41 -16.48
N ASN A 103 -1.48 -3.52 -15.61
CA ASN A 103 -2.20 -3.13 -14.41
C ASN A 103 -2.60 -1.66 -14.41
N ILE A 104 -3.62 -1.34 -13.63
CA ILE A 104 -4.05 0.00 -13.27
C ILE A 104 -4.25 0.01 -11.76
N THR A 105 -3.66 0.99 -11.07
CA THR A 105 -3.80 1.12 -9.62
C THR A 105 -4.29 2.52 -9.26
N LEU A 106 -5.38 2.59 -8.51
CA LEU A 106 -5.91 3.81 -7.89
C LEU A 106 -5.51 3.82 -6.43
N THR A 107 -4.77 4.83 -6.02
CA THR A 107 -4.42 5.09 -4.62
C THR A 107 -5.08 6.38 -4.19
N TYR A 108 -5.69 6.43 -3.00
CA TYR A 108 -6.18 7.67 -2.41
C TYR A 108 -5.94 7.74 -0.92
N SER A 109 -5.79 8.98 -0.40
CA SER A 109 -5.44 9.24 1.01
C SER A 109 -5.84 10.65 1.42
N THR A 110 -6.05 10.88 2.71
CA THR A 110 -6.17 12.22 3.31
C THR A 110 -4.81 12.90 3.47
N SER A 111 -3.72 12.16 3.38
CA SER A 111 -2.35 12.69 3.40
C SER A 111 -1.76 12.76 1.99
N PRO A 112 -0.84 13.70 1.72
CA PRO A 112 -0.18 13.79 0.42
C PRO A 112 0.48 12.48 0.02
N LEU A 113 0.25 12.05 -1.21
CA LEU A 113 0.83 10.83 -1.78
C LEU A 113 2.22 11.10 -2.37
N LEU A 114 3.09 10.09 -2.33
CA LEU A 114 4.36 10.14 -3.05
C LEU A 114 4.09 10.18 -4.56
N LEU A 115 4.67 11.16 -5.22
CA LEU A 115 4.54 11.38 -6.66
C LEU A 115 5.88 11.14 -7.37
N PRO A 116 5.87 10.85 -8.68
CA PRO A 116 7.09 10.78 -9.46
C PRO A 116 7.89 12.09 -9.40
N GLU A 117 9.20 11.98 -9.60
CA GLU A 117 10.08 13.15 -9.66
C GLU A 117 9.72 14.09 -10.83
N GLY A 118 9.98 15.38 -10.64
CA GLY A 118 9.72 16.42 -11.64
C GLY A 118 8.33 17.04 -11.53
N SER A 119 8.06 18.05 -12.34
CA SER A 119 6.87 18.91 -12.23
C SER A 119 5.59 18.31 -12.78
N GLY A 120 5.68 17.23 -13.56
CA GLY A 120 4.53 16.67 -14.28
C GLY A 120 3.85 17.68 -15.23
N LYS A 121 3.16 17.21 -16.26
CA LYS A 121 2.34 18.00 -17.18
C LYS A 121 0.97 18.28 -16.57
N THR A 122 0.49 19.51 -16.63
CA THR A 122 -0.86 19.82 -16.14
C THR A 122 -1.92 19.31 -17.12
N VAL A 123 -2.87 18.53 -16.60
CA VAL A 123 -4.02 18.00 -17.33
C VAL A 123 -5.29 18.44 -16.61
N LYS A 124 -6.31 18.86 -17.36
CA LYS A 124 -7.58 19.28 -16.78
C LYS A 124 -8.52 18.09 -16.62
N LEU A 125 -8.93 17.81 -15.38
CA LEU A 125 -10.05 16.94 -15.06
C LEU A 125 -11.22 17.83 -14.69
N ASP A 126 -12.30 17.79 -15.42
CA ASP A 126 -13.52 18.58 -15.18
C ASP A 126 -13.32 19.87 -14.34
N ASN A 127 -13.40 19.76 -13.01
CA ASN A 127 -13.29 20.88 -12.08
C ASN A 127 -11.92 21.03 -11.39
N VAL A 128 -10.98 20.08 -11.58
CA VAL A 128 -9.67 20.09 -10.95
C VAL A 128 -8.54 19.99 -11.95
N ASN A 129 -7.36 20.49 -11.58
CA ASN A 129 -6.15 20.31 -12.35
C ASN A 129 -5.38 19.10 -11.78
N ALA A 130 -5.09 18.14 -12.63
CA ALA A 130 -4.24 17.00 -12.33
C ALA A 130 -2.82 17.23 -12.85
N LYS A 131 -1.87 16.50 -12.31
CA LYS A 131 -0.51 16.37 -12.83
C LYS A 131 -0.34 14.99 -13.44
N PHE A 132 0.25 14.96 -14.62
CA PHE A 132 0.52 13.75 -15.38
C PHE A 132 2.02 13.60 -15.63
N TRP A 133 2.53 12.40 -15.37
CA TRP A 133 3.90 11.98 -15.70
C TRP A 133 3.81 10.84 -16.69
N GLU A 134 4.54 10.98 -17.79
CA GLU A 134 4.66 9.92 -18.77
C GLU A 134 5.47 8.75 -18.20
N ALA A 135 5.16 7.54 -18.65
CA ALA A 135 6.01 6.39 -18.39
C ALA A 135 7.41 6.71 -18.96
N LYS A 136 8.46 6.47 -18.16
CA LYS A 136 9.81 6.51 -18.71
C LYS A 136 9.99 5.26 -19.57
N GLU A 137 10.56 5.43 -20.77
CA GLU A 137 11.02 4.26 -21.52
C GLU A 137 11.99 3.46 -20.65
N PRO A 138 11.87 2.12 -20.62
CA PRO A 138 12.81 1.31 -19.88
C PRO A 138 14.22 1.69 -20.35
N HIS A 139 15.03 2.19 -19.43
CA HIS A 139 16.46 2.30 -19.70
C HIS A 139 16.91 0.89 -20.03
N GLU A 140 17.44 0.69 -21.25
CA GLU A 140 18.24 -0.52 -21.52
C GLU A 140 19.28 -0.54 -20.40
N ALA A 141 19.12 -1.46 -19.46
CA ALA A 141 20.10 -1.67 -18.41
C ALA A 141 21.42 -1.97 -19.16
N ASP A 142 22.41 -1.10 -18.97
CA ASP A 142 23.74 -1.38 -19.42
C ASP A 142 24.11 -2.78 -18.87
N GLU A 143 24.26 -3.76 -19.76
CA GLU A 143 24.52 -5.17 -19.42
C GLU A 143 25.85 -5.35 -18.66
N ASP A 144 26.59 -4.28 -18.41
CA ASP A 144 27.96 -4.31 -17.89
C ASP A 144 28.08 -4.08 -16.37
N GLU A 145 27.00 -3.90 -15.59
CA GLU A 145 27.10 -3.55 -14.17
C GLU A 145 26.48 -4.56 -13.19
N TRP A 146 26.35 -5.82 -13.59
CA TRP A 146 25.95 -6.87 -12.66
C TRP A 146 27.19 -7.61 -12.11
N GLU A 147 27.92 -6.98 -11.19
CA GLU A 147 28.88 -7.71 -10.35
C GLU A 147 28.11 -8.40 -9.21
N PRO A 148 28.21 -9.72 -9.07
CA PRO A 148 27.59 -10.40 -7.94
C PRO A 148 28.32 -10.02 -6.66
N GLN A 149 27.70 -9.18 -5.83
CA GLN A 149 28.17 -8.94 -4.48
C GLN A 149 27.90 -10.20 -3.64
N THR A 150 28.91 -11.04 -3.50
CA THR A 150 29.00 -12.03 -2.44
C THR A 150 29.33 -11.29 -1.14
N GLU A 151 28.38 -11.22 -0.24
CA GLU A 151 28.46 -11.41 1.20
C GLU A 151 27.29 -10.70 1.92
N GLY A 152 26.41 -11.48 2.44
CA GLY A 152 25.71 -11.42 3.71
C GLY A 152 25.22 -10.06 4.23
N SER A 153 24.07 -9.57 3.74
CA SER A 153 23.16 -8.78 4.57
C SER A 153 21.75 -8.90 3.99
N VAL A 154 20.89 -9.64 4.65
CA VAL A 154 19.45 -9.62 4.35
C VAL A 154 18.90 -8.34 4.97
N THR A 155 18.83 -7.30 4.19
CA THR A 155 18.04 -6.12 4.54
C THR A 155 16.58 -6.47 4.24
N ILE A 156 15.81 -6.79 5.28
CA ILE A 156 14.35 -6.81 5.17
C ILE A 156 13.92 -5.35 5.09
N THR A 157 13.83 -4.85 3.89
CA THR A 157 13.13 -3.62 3.63
C THR A 157 11.65 -3.99 3.71
N THR A 158 10.93 -3.42 4.68
CA THR A 158 9.48 -3.29 4.62
C THR A 158 9.16 -2.37 3.44
N GLY A 159 9.36 -2.88 2.26
CA GLY A 159 9.07 -2.25 0.99
C GLY A 159 7.84 -2.93 0.45
N THR A 160 6.80 -2.16 0.21
CA THR A 160 5.88 -2.43 -0.89
C THR A 160 6.67 -3.18 -1.95
N ILE A 161 6.23 -4.38 -2.34
CA ILE A 161 6.79 -5.05 -3.51
C ILE A 161 6.50 -4.10 -4.67
N SER A 162 7.44 -3.22 -4.92
CA SER A 162 7.49 -2.49 -6.18
C SER A 162 7.75 -3.58 -7.21
N GLY A 163 6.72 -4.04 -7.88
CA GLY A 163 6.87 -4.71 -9.16
C GLY A 163 7.78 -3.86 -10.06
N PRO A 164 8.19 -4.33 -11.24
CA PRO A 164 9.18 -3.70 -12.09
C PRO A 164 9.00 -2.19 -12.09
N GLY A 165 10.02 -1.49 -11.71
CA GLY A 165 10.16 -0.14 -11.17
C GLY A 165 9.03 0.84 -11.49
N ALA A 166 8.60 1.60 -10.49
CA ALA A 166 7.61 2.70 -10.61
C ALA A 166 7.98 3.74 -11.69
N ALA A 167 9.08 3.55 -12.41
CA ALA A 167 9.58 4.36 -13.52
C ALA A 167 8.89 4.07 -14.86
N ASP A 168 8.25 2.90 -15.02
CA ASP A 168 7.76 2.43 -16.32
C ASP A 168 6.25 2.58 -16.51
N VAL A 169 5.56 3.24 -15.60
CA VAL A 169 4.10 3.42 -15.65
C VAL A 169 3.73 4.90 -15.71
N ALA A 170 2.76 5.22 -16.56
CA ALA A 170 2.18 6.56 -16.59
C ALA A 170 1.43 6.83 -15.29
N THR A 171 1.56 8.05 -14.76
CA THR A 171 0.94 8.45 -13.49
C THR A 171 0.13 9.72 -13.66
N LEU A 172 -1.08 9.73 -13.09
CA LEU A 172 -1.95 10.90 -13.00
C LEU A 172 -2.28 11.14 -11.51
N ALA A 173 -2.08 12.36 -11.01
CA ALA A 173 -2.38 12.70 -9.63
C ALA A 173 -3.19 14.00 -9.53
N TRP A 174 -4.16 14.03 -8.59
CA TRP A 174 -4.98 15.20 -8.31
C TRP A 174 -5.40 15.22 -6.85
N THR A 175 -5.90 16.37 -6.42
CA THR A 175 -6.55 16.51 -5.12
C THR A 175 -7.98 16.97 -5.36
N ASP A 176 -8.92 16.29 -4.75
CA ASP A 176 -10.32 16.74 -4.74
C ASP A 176 -10.45 18.00 -3.87
N ALA A 177 -11.01 19.05 -4.43
CA ALA A 177 -11.05 20.35 -3.78
C ALA A 177 -12.09 20.41 -2.64
N ASP A 178 -13.11 19.57 -2.71
CA ASP A 178 -14.22 19.57 -1.75
C ASP A 178 -13.89 18.71 -0.52
N THR A 179 -13.24 17.58 -0.73
CA THR A 179 -12.91 16.61 0.33
C THR A 179 -11.47 16.70 0.81
N GLY A 180 -10.58 17.34 0.06
CA GLY A 180 -9.14 17.37 0.34
C GLY A 180 -8.42 16.03 0.11
N VAL A 181 -9.11 15.02 -0.41
CA VAL A 181 -8.53 13.70 -0.66
C VAL A 181 -7.56 13.77 -1.84
N HIS A 182 -6.38 13.21 -1.64
CA HIS A 182 -5.34 13.09 -2.65
C HIS A 182 -5.49 11.77 -3.39
N PHE A 183 -5.44 11.84 -4.71
CA PHE A 183 -5.55 10.68 -5.60
C PHE A 183 -4.29 10.52 -6.44
N ARG A 184 -3.89 9.27 -6.65
CA ARG A 184 -2.88 8.87 -7.62
C ARG A 184 -3.41 7.67 -8.41
N LEU A 185 -3.46 7.81 -9.71
CA LEU A 185 -3.80 6.74 -10.65
C LEU A 185 -2.59 6.46 -11.52
N HIS A 186 -2.12 5.22 -11.55
CA HIS A 186 -0.99 4.83 -12.37
C HIS A 186 -1.24 3.50 -13.07
N GLY A 187 -0.55 3.28 -14.16
CA GLY A 187 -0.71 2.05 -14.92
C GLY A 187 0.03 2.05 -16.24
N THR A 188 -0.04 0.91 -16.92
CA THR A 188 0.58 0.67 -18.24
C THR A 188 -0.29 1.13 -19.40
N VAL A 189 -1.26 2.00 -19.14
CA VAL A 189 -2.20 2.56 -20.14
C VAL A 189 -1.82 4.00 -20.49
N ASP A 190 -2.36 4.49 -21.61
CA ASP A 190 -2.10 5.85 -22.09
C ASP A 190 -2.76 6.94 -21.23
N GLN A 191 -2.34 8.20 -21.47
CA GLN A 191 -2.85 9.37 -20.76
C GLN A 191 -4.38 9.50 -20.87
N ASP A 192 -4.94 9.30 -22.04
CA ASP A 192 -6.37 9.50 -22.29
C ASP A 192 -7.21 8.49 -21.52
N THR A 193 -6.72 7.26 -21.42
CA THR A 193 -7.30 6.19 -20.60
C THR A 193 -7.25 6.55 -19.11
N LEU A 194 -6.09 6.99 -18.57
CA LEU A 194 -5.98 7.43 -17.18
C LEU A 194 -6.91 8.61 -16.87
N VAL A 195 -6.99 9.59 -17.76
CA VAL A 195 -7.90 10.75 -17.62
C VAL A 195 -9.36 10.31 -17.61
N ARG A 196 -9.74 9.36 -18.47
CA ARG A 196 -11.11 8.83 -18.51
C ARG A 196 -11.46 8.06 -17.24
N ILE A 197 -10.54 7.26 -16.71
CA ILE A 197 -10.73 6.57 -15.42
C ILE A 197 -10.88 7.60 -14.31
N ALA A 198 -9.95 8.57 -14.21
CA ALA A 198 -9.97 9.61 -13.17
C ALA A 198 -11.29 10.39 -13.14
N ARG A 199 -11.85 10.75 -14.29
CA ARG A 199 -13.16 11.41 -14.40
C ARG A 199 -14.32 10.51 -13.95
N SER A 200 -14.14 9.21 -13.94
CA SER A 200 -15.16 8.26 -13.51
C SER A 200 -15.08 7.93 -12.03
N VAL A 201 -14.01 8.36 -11.33
CA VAL A 201 -13.85 8.12 -9.88
C VAL A 201 -14.95 8.85 -9.13
N ARG A 202 -15.64 8.13 -8.27
CA ARG A 202 -16.75 8.64 -7.46
C ARG A 202 -16.76 7.96 -6.10
N GLU A 203 -17.33 8.63 -5.14
CA GLU A 203 -17.68 8.03 -3.85
C GLU A 203 -18.80 6.99 -4.03
N LYS A 204 -18.67 5.87 -3.29
CA LYS A 204 -19.66 4.77 -3.25
C LYS A 204 -20.86 5.11 -2.40
#